data_3e9590b64b031fee0f39580162b6e074
#
_entry.id   3e9590b64b031fee0f39580162b6e074
#
_cell.length_a   1.000
_cell.length_b   1.000
_cell.length_c   1.000
_cell.angle_alpha   90.00
_cell.angle_beta   90.00
_cell.angle_gamma   90.00
#
_symmetry.space_group_name_H-M   'P 1'
#
loop_
_entity.id
_entity.type
_entity.pdbx_description
1 polymer ?
#
loop_
_entity_poly.entity_id
_entity_poly.type
_entity_poly.pdbx_seq_one_letter_code
_entity_poly.pdbx_strand_id
1 'polypeptide(L)'
;MGRTDVAVCMTIFLLSNLMVGCIMEGPDSDLDGVEDSIDNCVDVSNTNQLNHDGDDFGNLCDDDDDNDSILDVNDSHPFDSTESSDLDGDGIGDNSDNDIDGDGTDNLEDAYPLDPSEQRDTDLDGIPNGIDDDDDNDGISDAEDPFDLTPASSLLETGLFVAGTKDVTFLSPRGHEITLQVWYPIIEESAERVIYNNVLPGF
;
A
#
# COMPACT_ATOMS: atom_id res chain seq x y z
N MET A 1 7.33 -53.72 14.44
CA MET A 1 8.20 -53.98 15.59
C MET A 1 7.54 -53.36 16.77
N GLY A 2 7.11 -54.15 17.78
CA GLY A 2 6.30 -53.67 18.88
C GLY A 2 7.06 -52.64 19.73
N ARG A 3 6.45 -51.47 19.92
CA ARG A 3 6.85 -50.50 20.93
C ARG A 3 6.65 -51.15 22.31
N THR A 4 7.71 -51.14 23.12
CA THR A 4 7.66 -51.58 24.51
C THR A 4 7.27 -50.37 25.35
N ASP A 5 6.05 -50.42 25.91
CA ASP A 5 5.61 -49.47 26.92
C ASP A 5 6.61 -49.49 28.08
N VAL A 6 7.26 -48.37 28.33
CA VAL A 6 8.21 -48.24 29.45
C VAL A 6 7.43 -47.77 30.67
N ALA A 7 7.01 -48.73 31.51
CA ALA A 7 6.45 -48.41 32.81
C ALA A 7 7.56 -47.96 33.76
N VAL A 8 7.67 -46.65 34.05
CA VAL A 8 8.60 -46.16 35.09
C VAL A 8 7.89 -46.31 36.46
N CYS A 9 8.20 -47.41 37.16
CA CYS A 9 7.83 -47.63 38.55
C CYS A 9 8.80 -46.94 39.49
N MET A 10 8.52 -45.74 39.94
CA MET A 10 9.26 -45.05 40.98
C MET A 10 8.83 -45.57 42.36
N THR A 11 9.64 -46.47 42.98
CA THR A 11 9.41 -46.98 44.33
C THR A 11 9.92 -45.97 45.36
N ILE A 12 9.00 -45.15 45.91
CA ILE A 12 9.31 -44.37 47.12
C ILE A 12 8.90 -45.19 48.32
N PHE A 13 9.85 -45.69 49.08
CA PHE A 13 9.65 -46.33 50.39
C PHE A 13 9.33 -45.28 51.44
N LEU A 14 8.09 -45.05 51.75
CA LEU A 14 7.64 -44.38 52.97
C LEU A 14 6.77 -45.32 53.79
N LEU A 15 7.17 -45.50 55.07
CA LEU A 15 6.52 -46.28 56.08
C LEU A 15 5.11 -45.75 56.40
N SER A 16 4.14 -46.12 55.62
CA SER A 16 2.70 -46.17 55.99
C SER A 16 1.89 -46.72 54.80
N ASN A 17 0.87 -47.56 55.05
CA ASN A 17 -0.02 -48.17 54.09
C ASN A 17 -0.61 -47.19 53.06
N LEU A 18 0.08 -46.86 52.02
CA LEU A 18 -0.44 -46.13 50.88
C LEU A 18 -0.32 -47.04 49.66
N MET A 19 -1.42 -47.37 48.99
CA MET A 19 -1.39 -47.99 47.68
C MET A 19 -0.65 -47.10 46.72
N VAL A 20 0.53 -47.51 46.26
CA VAL A 20 1.20 -46.86 45.13
C VAL A 20 0.52 -47.35 43.86
N GLY A 21 -0.34 -46.56 43.31
CA GLY A 21 -0.82 -46.75 41.95
C GLY A 21 0.34 -46.52 40.98
N CYS A 22 0.64 -47.47 40.09
CA CYS A 22 1.44 -47.19 38.88
C CYS A 22 0.61 -46.22 38.03
N ILE A 23 1.11 -45.03 37.86
CA ILE A 23 0.59 -44.16 36.82
C ILE A 23 1.22 -44.68 35.52
N MET A 24 0.41 -45.30 34.66
CA MET A 24 0.83 -45.60 33.29
C MET A 24 0.69 -44.29 32.54
N GLU A 25 1.79 -43.66 32.25
CA GLU A 25 1.83 -42.57 31.26
C GLU A 25 1.57 -43.19 29.89
N GLY A 26 0.77 -42.55 29.06
CA GLY A 26 0.49 -42.97 27.68
C GLY A 26 1.74 -42.90 26.79
N PRO A 27 1.68 -43.39 25.55
CA PRO A 27 2.74 -43.16 24.59
C PRO A 27 2.95 -41.67 24.36
N ASP A 28 4.22 -41.26 24.22
CA ASP A 28 4.69 -39.93 23.92
C ASP A 28 5.72 -40.09 22.78
N SER A 29 5.27 -39.81 21.54
CA SER A 29 5.99 -40.24 20.34
C SER A 29 7.19 -39.38 20.01
N ASP A 30 7.14 -38.09 20.33
CA ASP A 30 8.20 -37.12 20.07
C ASP A 30 8.99 -36.71 21.33
N LEU A 31 8.53 -37.20 22.50
CA LEU A 31 9.19 -37.04 23.80
C LEU A 31 9.18 -35.56 24.29
N ASP A 32 8.11 -34.84 24.04
CA ASP A 32 7.98 -33.45 24.47
C ASP A 32 7.31 -33.31 25.86
N GLY A 33 6.77 -34.42 26.41
CA GLY A 33 6.12 -34.49 27.71
C GLY A 33 4.60 -34.40 27.63
N VAL A 34 4.02 -34.42 26.43
CA VAL A 34 2.57 -34.50 26.16
C VAL A 34 2.28 -35.91 25.63
N GLU A 35 1.24 -36.55 26.17
CA GLU A 35 0.84 -37.89 25.69
C GLU A 35 0.20 -37.79 24.29
N ASP A 36 0.52 -38.74 23.37
CA ASP A 36 -0.04 -38.81 22.01
C ASP A 36 -1.56 -38.64 21.95
N SER A 37 -2.27 -38.96 23.02
CA SER A 37 -3.73 -38.90 23.07
C SER A 37 -4.30 -37.49 23.25
N ILE A 38 -3.48 -36.56 23.66
CA ILE A 38 -3.83 -35.15 23.92
C ILE A 38 -2.89 -34.17 23.24
N ASP A 39 -1.94 -34.70 22.48
CA ASP A 39 -0.95 -33.93 21.75
C ASP A 39 -1.50 -33.49 20.39
N ASN A 40 -1.47 -32.19 20.13
CA ASN A 40 -1.91 -31.60 18.88
C ASN A 40 -0.87 -31.66 17.76
N CYS A 41 0.39 -32.14 18.07
CA CYS A 41 1.44 -32.39 17.08
C CYS A 41 2.24 -33.66 17.39
N VAL A 42 1.63 -34.83 17.39
CA VAL A 42 2.10 -36.14 17.88
C VAL A 42 3.54 -36.55 17.47
N ASP A 43 4.03 -36.07 16.35
CA ASP A 43 5.35 -36.38 15.80
C ASP A 43 6.33 -35.17 15.82
N VAL A 44 5.87 -33.98 16.33
CA VAL A 44 6.66 -32.73 16.35
C VAL A 44 6.61 -32.09 17.73
N SER A 45 7.73 -32.11 18.44
CA SER A 45 7.83 -31.64 19.81
C SER A 45 7.36 -30.20 20.01
N ASN A 46 6.25 -30.02 20.73
CA ASN A 46 5.59 -28.75 20.97
C ASN A 46 5.00 -28.62 22.36
N THR A 47 5.80 -28.82 23.41
CA THR A 47 5.39 -28.81 24.84
C THR A 47 4.40 -27.70 25.23
N ASN A 48 4.35 -26.59 24.51
CA ASN A 48 3.45 -25.46 24.75
C ASN A 48 2.05 -25.67 24.16
N GLN A 49 1.87 -26.65 23.27
CA GLN A 49 0.60 -27.02 22.64
C GLN A 49 -0.17 -25.83 22.03
N LEU A 50 0.59 -24.88 21.45
CA LEU A 50 -0.04 -23.72 20.79
C LEU A 50 -0.83 -24.19 19.58
N ASN A 51 -2.05 -23.66 19.46
CA ASN A 51 -3.00 -23.86 18.38
C ASN A 51 -3.81 -22.58 18.28
N HIS A 52 -3.62 -21.81 17.22
CA HIS A 52 -4.15 -20.47 17.08
C HIS A 52 -5.64 -20.49 16.67
N ASP A 53 -5.99 -21.31 15.69
CA ASP A 53 -7.30 -21.41 15.13
C ASP A 53 -8.26 -22.38 15.87
N GLY A 54 -7.67 -23.26 16.71
CA GLY A 54 -8.40 -24.21 17.55
C GLY A 54 -8.91 -25.43 16.80
N ASP A 55 -8.29 -25.81 15.70
CA ASP A 55 -8.55 -27.04 14.98
C ASP A 55 -7.88 -28.27 15.63
N ASP A 56 -7.64 -29.35 14.89
CA ASP A 56 -7.06 -30.59 15.42
C ASP A 56 -5.51 -30.58 15.41
N PHE A 57 -4.87 -29.59 14.76
CA PHE A 57 -3.42 -29.46 14.63
C PHE A 57 -2.89 -28.30 15.47
N GLY A 58 -1.65 -28.43 15.92
CA GLY A 58 -0.96 -27.32 16.59
C GLY A 58 -0.07 -26.57 15.61
N ASN A 59 0.19 -25.29 15.88
CA ASN A 59 0.93 -24.38 14.99
C ASN A 59 2.27 -24.93 14.44
N LEU A 60 2.93 -25.86 15.13
CA LEU A 60 4.20 -26.41 14.64
C LEU A 60 4.03 -27.52 13.59
N CYS A 61 2.86 -28.06 13.45
CA CYS A 61 2.53 -29.13 12.51
C CYS A 61 1.31 -28.82 11.65
N ASP A 62 0.78 -27.60 11.76
CA ASP A 62 -0.17 -27.01 10.87
C ASP A 62 0.55 -26.29 9.73
N ASP A 63 -0.03 -26.26 8.56
CA ASP A 63 0.47 -25.51 7.40
C ASP A 63 -0.35 -24.21 7.17
N ASP A 64 -1.42 -23.96 7.99
CA ASP A 64 -2.37 -22.84 7.87
C ASP A 64 -2.90 -22.49 9.26
N ASP A 65 -2.08 -21.79 10.05
CA ASP A 65 -2.24 -21.56 11.49
C ASP A 65 -3.48 -20.77 11.91
N ASP A 66 -4.12 -20.04 10.97
CA ASP A 66 -5.34 -19.26 11.24
C ASP A 66 -6.57 -19.69 10.44
N ASN A 67 -6.41 -20.73 9.58
CA ASN A 67 -7.47 -21.35 8.78
C ASN A 67 -8.16 -20.38 7.80
N ASP A 68 -7.42 -19.43 7.22
CA ASP A 68 -7.93 -18.53 6.19
C ASP A 68 -7.87 -19.13 4.77
N SER A 69 -7.22 -20.30 4.62
CA SER A 69 -6.96 -21.04 3.38
C SER A 69 -5.73 -20.56 2.60
N ILE A 70 -4.92 -19.70 3.18
CA ILE A 70 -3.59 -19.34 2.69
C ILE A 70 -2.58 -20.04 3.62
N LEU A 71 -1.65 -20.78 3.02
CA LEU A 71 -0.64 -21.47 3.83
C LEU A 71 0.35 -20.48 4.45
N ASP A 72 0.82 -20.71 5.66
CA ASP A 72 1.77 -19.86 6.40
C ASP A 72 2.96 -19.40 5.57
N VAL A 73 3.47 -20.29 4.69
CA VAL A 73 4.61 -19.97 3.82
C VAL A 73 4.32 -18.92 2.75
N ASN A 74 3.05 -18.63 2.50
CA ASN A 74 2.58 -17.67 1.52
C ASN A 74 1.76 -16.54 2.19
N ASP A 75 1.63 -16.60 3.50
CA ASP A 75 0.88 -15.66 4.32
C ASP A 75 1.83 -14.70 5.05
N SER A 76 1.58 -13.41 4.89
CA SER A 76 2.31 -12.37 5.61
C SER A 76 1.90 -12.27 7.08
N HIS A 77 0.69 -12.77 7.41
CA HIS A 77 0.08 -12.70 8.74
C HIS A 77 -0.51 -14.04 9.21
N PRO A 78 0.32 -15.11 9.39
CA PRO A 78 -0.12 -16.50 9.61
C PRO A 78 -0.99 -16.74 10.86
N PHE A 79 -1.29 -15.70 11.63
CA PHE A 79 -2.12 -15.74 12.83
C PHE A 79 -3.28 -14.76 12.76
N ASP A 80 -3.59 -14.20 11.59
CA ASP A 80 -4.70 -13.27 11.43
C ASP A 80 -5.51 -13.59 10.17
N SER A 81 -6.52 -14.41 10.32
CA SER A 81 -7.39 -14.89 9.23
C SER A 81 -8.14 -13.79 8.47
N THR A 82 -7.88 -12.53 8.75
CA THR A 82 -8.43 -11.39 8.02
C THR A 82 -7.40 -10.72 7.13
N GLU A 83 -6.12 -11.10 7.26
CA GLU A 83 -4.97 -10.53 6.55
C GLU A 83 -4.10 -11.66 5.98
N SER A 84 -3.72 -11.58 4.73
CA SER A 84 -2.82 -12.58 4.11
C SER A 84 -1.73 -11.97 3.24
N SER A 85 -1.80 -10.67 2.97
CA SER A 85 -0.80 -9.92 2.20
C SER A 85 -0.40 -8.64 2.93
N ASP A 86 0.83 -8.21 2.65
CA ASP A 86 1.48 -7.01 3.16
C ASP A 86 2.42 -6.56 2.04
N LEU A 87 1.91 -5.66 1.17
CA LEU A 87 2.56 -5.34 -0.10
C LEU A 87 3.84 -4.54 0.08
N ASP A 88 3.86 -3.59 1.03
CA ASP A 88 5.00 -2.73 1.31
C ASP A 88 5.94 -3.30 2.40
N GLY A 89 5.47 -4.29 3.18
CA GLY A 89 6.25 -4.97 4.19
C GLY A 89 6.41 -4.19 5.50
N ASP A 90 5.48 -3.29 5.81
CA ASP A 90 5.55 -2.47 7.03
C ASP A 90 5.01 -3.17 8.28
N GLY A 91 4.33 -4.33 8.10
CA GLY A 91 3.75 -5.18 9.14
C GLY A 91 2.29 -4.88 9.43
N ILE A 92 1.63 -4.07 8.61
CA ILE A 92 0.18 -3.88 8.56
C ILE A 92 -0.32 -4.64 7.33
N GLY A 93 -1.33 -5.50 7.50
CA GLY A 93 -1.89 -6.24 6.37
C GLY A 93 -2.67 -5.34 5.42
N ASP A 94 -2.66 -5.65 4.12
CA ASP A 94 -3.26 -4.83 3.05
C ASP A 94 -4.73 -4.46 3.29
N ASN A 95 -5.50 -5.33 3.99
CA ASN A 95 -6.91 -5.04 4.29
C ASN A 95 -7.10 -3.97 5.38
N SER A 96 -6.10 -3.78 6.23
CA SER A 96 -6.10 -2.83 7.36
C SER A 96 -5.23 -1.62 7.10
N ASP A 97 -4.47 -1.63 5.99
CA ASP A 97 -3.54 -0.57 5.62
C ASP A 97 -4.25 0.57 4.88
N ASN A 98 -3.86 1.80 5.22
CA ASN A 98 -4.33 3.01 4.54
C ASN A 98 -3.42 3.45 3.38
N ASP A 99 -2.22 2.86 3.27
CA ASP A 99 -1.18 3.17 2.28
C ASP A 99 -0.51 1.85 1.86
N ILE A 100 -1.28 1.00 1.15
CA ILE A 100 -0.95 -0.41 0.87
C ILE A 100 0.41 -0.59 0.19
N ASP A 101 0.83 0.33 -0.67
CA ASP A 101 2.08 0.22 -1.40
C ASP A 101 3.24 1.01 -0.78
N GLY A 102 2.96 1.76 0.31
CA GLY A 102 3.98 2.43 1.12
C GLY A 102 4.64 3.64 0.44
N ASP A 103 3.94 4.26 -0.52
CA ASP A 103 4.50 5.41 -1.26
C ASP A 103 4.31 6.75 -0.53
N GLY A 104 3.48 6.78 0.52
CA GLY A 104 3.18 7.93 1.34
C GLY A 104 1.88 8.65 0.96
N THR A 105 1.07 8.06 0.08
CA THR A 105 -0.25 8.55 -0.31
C THR A 105 -1.32 7.59 0.20
N ASP A 106 -2.33 8.10 0.92
CA ASP A 106 -3.42 7.25 1.41
C ASP A 106 -4.18 6.62 0.23
N ASN A 107 -4.56 5.33 0.29
CA ASN A 107 -5.30 4.59 -0.75
C ASN A 107 -6.51 5.33 -1.35
N LEU A 108 -7.14 6.21 -0.57
CA LEU A 108 -8.30 6.99 -1.02
C LEU A 108 -7.93 8.22 -1.87
N GLU A 109 -6.70 8.67 -1.76
CA GLU A 109 -6.13 9.83 -2.47
C GLU A 109 -5.20 9.39 -3.59
N ASP A 110 -4.89 8.09 -3.64
CA ASP A 110 -4.03 7.45 -4.61
C ASP A 110 -4.83 6.89 -5.79
N ALA A 111 -4.44 7.25 -7.01
CA ALA A 111 -5.03 6.68 -8.22
C ALA A 111 -4.56 5.23 -8.47
N TYR A 112 -3.41 4.83 -7.91
CA TYR A 112 -2.78 3.52 -8.10
C TYR A 112 -2.34 2.88 -6.76
N PRO A 113 -3.25 2.54 -5.84
CA PRO A 113 -2.95 2.13 -4.46
C PRO A 113 -2.14 0.84 -4.29
N LEU A 114 -1.68 0.23 -5.37
CA LEU A 114 -0.87 -0.98 -5.39
C LEU A 114 0.44 -0.80 -6.19
N ASP A 115 0.75 0.43 -6.62
CA ASP A 115 1.96 0.73 -7.40
C ASP A 115 2.74 1.89 -6.77
N PRO A 116 3.77 1.61 -5.95
CA PRO A 116 4.51 2.62 -5.20
C PRO A 116 5.30 3.61 -6.06
N SER A 117 5.23 3.51 -7.36
CA SER A 117 5.87 4.44 -8.30
C SER A 117 4.90 5.48 -8.86
N GLU A 118 3.59 5.29 -8.69
CA GLU A 118 2.55 6.08 -9.35
C GLU A 118 1.43 6.46 -8.37
N GLN A 119 1.14 7.74 -8.22
CA GLN A 119 0.17 8.27 -7.24
C GLN A 119 -0.99 9.01 -7.87
N ARG A 120 -0.83 9.48 -9.11
CA ARG A 120 -1.77 10.42 -9.74
C ARG A 120 -2.10 10.02 -11.17
N ASP A 121 -3.36 10.29 -11.49
CA ASP A 121 -3.94 10.28 -12.82
C ASP A 121 -4.85 11.52 -12.86
N THR A 122 -4.32 12.62 -13.40
CA THR A 122 -4.96 13.94 -13.26
C THR A 122 -6.21 14.06 -14.11
N ASP A 123 -6.23 13.49 -15.30
CA ASP A 123 -7.36 13.54 -16.25
C ASP A 123 -8.27 12.30 -16.19
N LEU A 124 -7.87 11.29 -15.42
CA LEU A 124 -8.60 10.03 -15.21
C LEU A 124 -8.76 9.19 -16.49
N ASP A 125 -7.77 9.20 -17.37
CA ASP A 125 -7.79 8.41 -18.60
C ASP A 125 -7.23 6.99 -18.40
N GLY A 126 -6.59 6.71 -17.24
CA GLY A 126 -6.03 5.43 -16.84
C GLY A 126 -4.54 5.31 -17.17
N ILE A 127 -3.89 6.41 -17.56
CA ILE A 127 -2.44 6.52 -17.70
C ILE A 127 -1.94 7.38 -16.53
N PRO A 128 -1.02 6.86 -15.68
CA PRO A 128 -0.50 7.67 -14.58
C PRO A 128 0.37 8.82 -15.10
N ASN A 129 0.32 9.95 -14.38
CA ASN A 129 1.07 11.17 -14.72
C ASN A 129 2.57 10.93 -14.98
N GLY A 130 3.17 9.91 -14.32
CA GLY A 130 4.60 9.63 -14.50
C GLY A 130 4.98 9.07 -15.88
N ILE A 131 4.00 8.59 -16.65
CA ILE A 131 4.18 8.02 -17.98
C ILE A 131 3.23 8.60 -19.02
N ASP A 132 2.35 9.53 -18.64
CA ASP A 132 1.54 10.30 -19.56
C ASP A 132 2.38 11.39 -20.23
N ASP A 133 2.03 11.74 -21.44
CA ASP A 133 2.65 12.83 -22.19
C ASP A 133 1.81 14.13 -22.14
N ASP A 134 0.56 14.08 -21.59
CA ASP A 134 -0.41 15.19 -21.52
C ASP A 134 -1.32 14.98 -20.30
N ASP A 135 -0.76 15.20 -19.09
CA ASP A 135 -1.33 14.87 -17.77
C ASP A 135 -2.75 15.38 -17.52
N ASP A 136 -3.17 16.47 -18.18
CA ASP A 136 -4.49 17.07 -17.99
C ASP A 136 -5.40 16.97 -19.23
N ASN A 137 -4.89 16.31 -20.29
CA ASN A 137 -5.60 16.03 -21.54
C ASN A 137 -6.18 17.30 -22.21
N ASP A 138 -5.44 18.42 -22.12
CA ASP A 138 -5.86 19.66 -22.76
C ASP A 138 -5.37 19.79 -24.23
N GLY A 139 -4.53 18.86 -24.66
CA GLY A 139 -3.97 18.76 -26.00
C GLY A 139 -2.62 19.47 -26.14
N ILE A 140 -2.00 19.89 -25.03
CA ILE A 140 -0.64 20.40 -24.98
C ILE A 140 0.18 19.41 -24.15
N SER A 141 1.27 18.90 -24.69
CA SER A 141 2.09 17.95 -23.95
C SER A 141 2.80 18.61 -22.74
N ASP A 142 3.02 17.85 -21.64
CA ASP A 142 3.67 18.34 -20.41
C ASP A 142 4.98 19.07 -20.66
N ALA A 143 5.75 18.60 -21.63
CA ALA A 143 7.03 19.24 -22.01
C ALA A 143 6.86 20.66 -22.56
N GLU A 144 5.69 21.01 -23.07
CA GLU A 144 5.34 22.29 -23.66
C GLU A 144 4.33 23.08 -22.82
N ASP A 145 3.70 22.43 -21.79
CA ASP A 145 2.72 23.02 -20.92
C ASP A 145 3.32 23.50 -19.59
N PRO A 146 3.21 24.78 -19.25
CA PRO A 146 3.55 25.30 -17.92
C PRO A 146 2.55 24.95 -16.81
N PHE A 147 1.43 24.30 -17.15
CA PHE A 147 0.31 23.98 -16.25
C PHE A 147 -0.18 22.55 -16.46
N ASP A 148 0.76 21.63 -16.61
CA ASP A 148 0.63 20.21 -16.91
C ASP A 148 -0.44 19.42 -16.10
N LEU A 149 -0.86 19.93 -14.97
CA LEU A 149 -1.89 19.32 -14.11
C LEU A 149 -3.21 20.08 -14.11
N THR A 150 -3.40 21.07 -15.02
CA THR A 150 -4.58 21.93 -14.98
C THR A 150 -5.02 22.33 -16.38
N PRO A 151 -6.07 21.70 -16.93
CA PRO A 151 -6.51 21.98 -18.29
C PRO A 151 -6.71 23.47 -18.56
N ALA A 152 -6.20 23.95 -19.69
CA ALA A 152 -6.31 25.35 -20.10
C ALA A 152 -7.77 25.86 -20.07
N SER A 153 -8.74 24.97 -20.32
CA SER A 153 -10.17 25.26 -20.20
C SER A 153 -10.62 25.62 -18.79
N SER A 154 -10.03 24.98 -17.76
CA SER A 154 -10.39 25.25 -16.35
C SER A 154 -9.84 26.57 -15.85
N LEU A 155 -8.70 27.00 -16.37
CA LEU A 155 -8.11 28.31 -16.08
C LEU A 155 -9.00 29.45 -16.61
N LEU A 156 -9.68 29.23 -17.73
CA LEU A 156 -10.65 30.17 -18.28
C LEU A 156 -11.95 30.23 -17.45
N GLU A 157 -12.43 29.07 -16.93
CA GLU A 157 -13.66 29.00 -16.13
C GLU A 157 -13.51 29.62 -14.74
N THR A 158 -12.30 29.56 -14.14
CA THR A 158 -12.04 30.19 -12.83
C THR A 158 -11.88 31.69 -12.88
N GLY A 159 -11.97 32.30 -14.08
CA GLY A 159 -11.86 33.76 -14.27
C GLY A 159 -10.47 34.29 -13.96
N LEU A 160 -9.47 33.40 -13.79
CA LEU A 160 -8.11 33.82 -13.49
C LEU A 160 -7.42 34.48 -14.68
N PHE A 161 -7.76 34.06 -15.91
CA PHE A 161 -7.21 34.69 -17.11
C PHE A 161 -8.18 34.62 -18.30
N VAL A 162 -8.66 35.75 -18.77
CA VAL A 162 -9.19 35.90 -20.13
C VAL A 162 -8.07 36.37 -21.01
N ALA A 163 -7.66 35.58 -21.99
CA ALA A 163 -6.64 36.01 -22.93
C ALA A 163 -7.20 37.07 -23.90
N GLY A 164 -6.72 38.29 -23.78
CA GLY A 164 -6.95 39.32 -24.79
C GLY A 164 -5.81 39.32 -25.81
N THR A 165 -6.13 39.40 -27.08
CA THR A 165 -5.15 39.59 -28.13
C THR A 165 -5.22 41.02 -28.69
N LYS A 166 -4.04 41.61 -28.92
CA LYS A 166 -3.97 42.90 -29.58
C LYS A 166 -2.81 42.91 -30.53
N ASP A 167 -3.06 43.30 -31.76
CA ASP A 167 -2.01 43.58 -32.72
C ASP A 167 -1.40 44.96 -32.44
N VAL A 168 -0.11 44.98 -32.19
CA VAL A 168 0.65 46.24 -32.02
C VAL A 168 1.60 46.36 -33.19
N THR A 169 1.39 47.43 -33.98
CA THR A 169 2.24 47.73 -35.15
C THR A 169 3.16 48.88 -34.81
N PHE A 170 4.43 48.74 -35.11
CA PHE A 170 5.44 49.79 -35.01
C PHE A 170 6.40 49.80 -36.22
N LEU A 171 6.96 50.93 -36.48
CA LEU A 171 7.95 51.08 -37.55
C LEU A 171 9.38 50.78 -36.98
N SER A 172 10.06 49.88 -37.62
CA SER A 172 11.47 49.68 -37.31
C SER A 172 12.34 50.93 -37.73
N PRO A 173 13.54 51.11 -37.16
CA PRO A 173 14.42 52.18 -37.54
C PRO A 173 14.79 52.20 -39.04
N ARG A 174 14.52 51.11 -39.75
CA ARG A 174 14.74 51.00 -41.22
C ARG A 174 13.46 51.17 -42.02
N GLY A 175 12.39 51.64 -41.39
CA GLY A 175 11.12 51.95 -42.06
C GLY A 175 10.25 50.70 -42.37
N HIS A 176 10.58 49.55 -41.83
CA HIS A 176 9.71 48.37 -42.01
C HIS A 176 8.65 48.35 -40.91
N GLU A 177 7.41 48.07 -41.30
CA GLU A 177 6.32 47.86 -40.39
C GLU A 177 6.40 46.44 -39.78
N ILE A 178 6.42 46.37 -38.44
CA ILE A 178 6.43 45.12 -37.68
C ILE A 178 5.12 45.08 -36.89
N THR A 179 4.33 44.05 -37.13
CA THR A 179 3.12 43.77 -36.34
C THR A 179 3.41 42.59 -35.43
N LEU A 180 3.23 42.79 -34.12
CA LEU A 180 3.29 41.76 -33.11
C LEU A 180 1.90 41.54 -32.60
N GLN A 181 1.50 40.27 -32.50
CA GLN A 181 0.32 39.87 -31.73
C GLN A 181 0.73 39.71 -30.27
N VAL A 182 0.20 40.53 -29.43
CA VAL A 182 0.49 40.51 -27.99
C VAL A 182 -0.72 39.88 -27.27
N TRP A 183 -0.42 38.81 -26.54
CA TRP A 183 -1.36 38.17 -25.65
C TRP A 183 -1.21 38.77 -24.26
N TYR A 184 -2.30 39.12 -23.59
CA TYR A 184 -2.26 39.66 -22.24
C TYR A 184 -3.43 39.10 -21.43
N PRO A 185 -3.22 38.80 -20.13
CA PRO A 185 -4.31 38.40 -19.27
C PRO A 185 -5.27 39.54 -19.04
N ILE A 186 -6.57 39.26 -19.15
CA ILE A 186 -7.63 40.18 -18.78
C ILE A 186 -8.26 39.70 -17.49
N ILE A 187 -8.24 40.49 -16.43
CA ILE A 187 -8.98 40.24 -15.21
C ILE A 187 -10.39 40.82 -15.40
N GLU A 188 -11.41 39.99 -15.44
CA GLU A 188 -12.80 40.39 -15.74
C GLU A 188 -13.48 41.27 -14.68
N GLU A 189 -12.91 41.38 -13.46
CA GLU A 189 -13.58 42.05 -12.35
C GLU A 189 -13.46 43.58 -12.30
N SER A 190 -12.63 44.19 -13.13
CA SER A 190 -12.65 45.64 -13.25
C SER A 190 -12.37 46.05 -14.68
N ALA A 191 -13.30 46.82 -15.27
CA ALA A 191 -13.13 47.42 -16.57
C ALA A 191 -12.03 48.49 -16.63
N GLU A 192 -11.10 48.47 -15.69
CA GLU A 192 -9.89 49.31 -15.70
C GLU A 192 -8.75 48.60 -16.41
N ARG A 193 -8.47 49.04 -17.63
CA ARG A 193 -7.27 48.67 -18.36
C ARG A 193 -6.04 48.92 -17.52
N VAL A 194 -5.34 47.89 -17.14
CA VAL A 194 -3.95 48.06 -16.71
C VAL A 194 -3.12 48.39 -17.95
N ILE A 195 -2.86 49.66 -18.16
CA ILE A 195 -1.93 50.09 -19.21
C ILE A 195 -0.51 49.97 -18.66
N TYR A 196 0.21 48.92 -19.06
CA TYR A 196 1.66 48.84 -18.82
C TYR A 196 2.33 49.89 -19.68
N ASN A 197 2.51 51.09 -19.14
CA ASN A 197 3.39 52.12 -19.72
C ASN A 197 4.83 51.72 -19.31
N ASN A 198 5.64 51.40 -20.30
CA ASN A 198 7.08 51.09 -20.21
C ASN A 198 7.44 49.59 -20.06
N VAL A 199 7.24 48.81 -21.12
CA VAL A 199 7.81 47.47 -21.22
C VAL A 199 9.09 47.41 -22.08
N LEU A 200 9.61 48.50 -22.55
CA LEU A 200 10.91 48.54 -23.21
C LEU A 200 11.81 49.60 -22.56
N PRO A 201 12.83 49.21 -21.78
CA PRO A 201 13.95 50.13 -21.53
C PRO A 201 14.70 50.36 -22.86
N GLY A 202 14.97 51.59 -23.13
CA GLY A 202 15.43 52.09 -24.42
C GLY A 202 16.55 51.28 -25.10
N PHE A 203 16.42 51.21 -26.39
CA PHE A 203 17.52 51.03 -27.32
C PHE A 203 17.96 52.42 -27.83
#